data_b3fd41d3e0893d66db6e0bdcccbdd4e0
#
_entry.id   b3fd41d3e0893d66db6e0bdcccbdd4e0
#
_cell.length_a   1.000
_cell.length_b   1.000
_cell.length_c   1.000
_cell.angle_alpha   90.00
_cell.angle_beta   90.00
_cell.angle_gamma   90.00
#
_symmetry.space_group_name_H-M   'P 1'
#
loop_
_entity.id
_entity.type
_entity.pdbx_description
1 polymer ?
#
loop_
_entity_poly.entity_id
_entity_poly.type
_entity_poly.pdbx_seq_one_letter_code
_entity_poly.pdbx_strand_id
1 'polypeptide(L)'
;MKNLRIISRKSSLAKIQAKIVGEKISNIYPDIDIEYLSKETQGDIDLTTPLSKMPAIGVFTNDIRNELISDKADIAVHSWKDLPVEMEDGTDVFATIERGDLRDILLFKKESIDKKNINILTSSPRRSENLSAFLPVAMPAQPNLINFSDVRGNIATRIEKLINSDADGLVMAKAALDRIFESQLKSANLEKEKIKEIFSSLTWMILPLSKNPSAPAQGALAIEARSDDEEIKSLLKEINNEDVFLSVSKERKILKKYGGGCHQKIGVSCESLKMGEVLTLKGLTENGEILDQKEFSPRQKFKNQNLKEITSYYPEEGEKSLLFNRIEISESVNAIESIKNAGIYVSRANALPKGVKIDHTNIIWTSGIETWENLAKLGLWINGSSDSLGEEQCEAENILGDIKWYKVSHNLATKGKKEIISTYELVEKEIPEKLTLATHFYWMSASSFKYALKNKPEIENANHACGMGKTFDEINAIIPGKVYPYLKYRDWLDKIRQAK
;
A
#
# COMPACT_ATOMS: atom_id res chain seq x y z
N MET A 1 -12.70 -31.10 18.98
CA MET A 1 -11.58 -30.53 19.78
C MET A 1 -12.11 -29.64 20.88
N LYS A 2 -11.59 -29.75 22.14
CA LYS A 2 -11.97 -28.85 23.26
C LYS A 2 -10.86 -27.85 23.62
N ASN A 3 -9.63 -28.18 23.31
CA ASN A 3 -8.47 -27.33 23.60
C ASN A 3 -7.61 -27.20 22.33
N LEU A 4 -7.08 -26.00 22.03
CA LEU A 4 -6.23 -25.70 20.89
C LEU A 4 -4.97 -24.97 21.36
N ARG A 5 -3.80 -25.53 21.07
CA ARG A 5 -2.49 -24.96 21.45
C ARG A 5 -1.93 -24.14 20.27
N ILE A 6 -1.86 -22.82 20.45
CA ILE A 6 -1.32 -21.89 19.45
C ILE A 6 0.08 -21.48 19.88
N ILE A 7 1.08 -21.80 19.07
CA ILE A 7 2.48 -21.39 19.31
C ILE A 7 2.91 -20.22 18.43
N SER A 8 3.72 -19.35 18.99
CA SER A 8 4.38 -18.26 18.27
C SER A 8 5.77 -17.96 18.82
N ARG A 9 6.52 -17.09 18.17
CA ARG A 9 7.77 -16.52 18.72
C ARG A 9 7.47 -15.73 20.01
N LYS A 10 8.49 -15.56 20.85
CA LYS A 10 8.39 -14.88 22.16
C LYS A 10 8.22 -13.35 22.06
N SER A 11 8.47 -12.74 20.89
CA SER A 11 8.36 -11.28 20.72
C SER A 11 6.94 -10.78 20.93
N SER A 12 6.79 -9.53 21.41
CA SER A 12 5.48 -8.88 21.62
C SER A 12 4.61 -8.93 20.36
N LEU A 13 5.19 -8.61 19.19
CA LEU A 13 4.47 -8.64 17.91
C LEU A 13 3.98 -10.06 17.58
N ALA A 14 4.78 -11.09 17.78
CA ALA A 14 4.37 -12.47 17.50
C ALA A 14 3.23 -12.94 18.41
N LYS A 15 3.25 -12.55 19.69
CA LYS A 15 2.15 -12.82 20.62
C LYS A 15 0.87 -12.10 20.22
N ILE A 16 0.96 -10.84 19.75
CA ILE A 16 -0.17 -10.09 19.20
C ILE A 16 -0.75 -10.85 17.99
N GLN A 17 0.09 -11.32 17.08
CA GLN A 17 -0.32 -12.07 15.89
C GLN A 17 -1.02 -13.39 16.26
N ALA A 18 -0.47 -14.16 17.22
CA ALA A 18 -1.12 -15.37 17.73
C ALA A 18 -2.49 -15.05 18.35
N LYS A 19 -2.59 -13.94 19.13
CA LYS A 19 -3.85 -13.54 19.74
C LYS A 19 -4.92 -13.16 18.71
N ILE A 20 -4.55 -12.43 17.64
CA ILE A 20 -5.47 -12.09 16.54
C ILE A 20 -6.03 -13.37 15.89
N VAL A 21 -5.20 -14.37 15.64
CA VAL A 21 -5.64 -15.66 15.08
C VAL A 21 -6.55 -16.40 16.06
N GLY A 22 -6.16 -16.46 17.34
CA GLY A 22 -6.98 -17.11 18.37
C GLY A 22 -8.35 -16.44 18.56
N GLU A 23 -8.42 -15.11 18.52
CA GLU A 23 -9.69 -14.37 18.56
C GLU A 23 -10.57 -14.68 17.34
N LYS A 24 -9.98 -14.80 16.16
CA LYS A 24 -10.71 -15.22 14.95
C LYS A 24 -11.30 -16.62 15.11
N ILE A 25 -10.54 -17.56 15.68
CA ILE A 25 -11.00 -18.93 15.95
C ILE A 25 -12.11 -18.92 17.02
N SER A 26 -11.91 -18.22 18.14
CA SER A 26 -12.90 -18.14 19.22
C SER A 26 -14.24 -17.54 18.78
N ASN A 27 -14.23 -16.62 17.80
CA ASN A 27 -15.45 -16.03 17.25
C ASN A 27 -16.30 -17.05 16.46
N ILE A 28 -15.66 -18.07 15.88
CA ILE A 28 -16.35 -19.13 15.12
C ILE A 28 -16.62 -20.34 16.02
N TYR A 29 -15.69 -20.64 16.91
CA TYR A 29 -15.71 -21.80 17.82
C TYR A 29 -15.60 -21.34 19.28
N PRO A 30 -16.67 -20.78 19.89
CA PRO A 30 -16.61 -20.22 21.23
C PRO A 30 -16.36 -21.24 22.34
N ASP A 31 -16.60 -22.52 22.08
CA ASP A 31 -16.42 -23.62 23.03
C ASP A 31 -14.98 -24.20 23.01
N ILE A 32 -14.09 -23.70 22.14
CA ILE A 32 -12.70 -24.12 22.11
C ILE A 32 -11.90 -23.26 23.10
N ASP A 33 -11.25 -23.90 24.05
CA ASP A 33 -10.29 -23.26 24.94
C ASP A 33 -8.94 -23.11 24.23
N ILE A 34 -8.38 -21.88 24.22
CA ILE A 34 -7.14 -21.57 23.49
C ILE A 34 -5.99 -21.35 24.46
N GLU A 35 -4.99 -22.22 24.36
CA GLU A 35 -3.72 -22.08 25.05
C GLU A 35 -2.68 -21.41 24.16
N TYR A 36 -2.06 -20.31 24.63
CA TYR A 36 -1.02 -19.59 23.90
C TYR A 36 0.38 -19.97 24.40
N LEU A 37 1.16 -20.58 23.51
CA LEU A 37 2.53 -20.98 23.74
C LEU A 37 3.50 -20.01 23.06
N SER A 38 4.70 -19.86 23.61
CA SER A 38 5.72 -19.05 22.95
C SER A 38 7.11 -19.65 23.09
N LYS A 39 7.90 -19.57 22.02
CA LYS A 39 9.27 -20.09 21.98
C LYS A 39 10.25 -19.04 21.48
N GLU A 40 11.43 -19.04 22.05
CA GLU A 40 12.56 -18.24 21.58
C GLU A 40 13.23 -18.99 20.42
N THR A 41 13.51 -18.29 19.33
CA THR A 41 14.13 -18.88 18.13
C THR A 41 15.60 -18.46 18.03
N GLN A 42 16.38 -19.20 17.24
CA GLN A 42 17.79 -18.88 17.04
C GLN A 42 18.02 -17.45 16.54
N GLY A 43 17.12 -16.95 15.67
CA GLY A 43 17.16 -15.57 15.18
C GLY A 43 16.79 -14.51 16.23
N ASP A 44 16.12 -14.89 17.33
CA ASP A 44 15.87 -14.01 18.46
C ASP A 44 17.08 -13.92 19.40
N ILE A 45 17.89 -14.98 19.48
CA ILE A 45 19.06 -15.09 20.36
C ILE A 45 20.28 -14.40 19.72
N ASP A 46 20.57 -14.68 18.45
CA ASP A 46 21.70 -14.05 17.75
C ASP A 46 21.30 -12.69 17.14
N LEU A 47 21.57 -11.62 17.87
CA LEU A 47 21.36 -10.24 17.43
C LEU A 47 22.59 -9.61 16.76
N THR A 48 23.70 -10.32 16.68
CA THR A 48 24.99 -9.80 16.20
C THR A 48 25.30 -10.15 14.76
N THR A 49 24.95 -11.35 14.32
CA THR A 49 25.18 -11.78 12.94
C THR A 49 24.19 -11.09 11.98
N PRO A 50 24.66 -10.42 10.90
CA PRO A 50 23.77 -9.85 9.88
C PRO A 50 22.83 -10.92 9.30
N LEU A 51 21.57 -10.59 9.07
CA LEU A 51 20.58 -11.53 8.51
C LEU A 51 21.02 -12.12 7.16
N SER A 52 21.74 -11.37 6.36
CA SER A 52 22.32 -11.81 5.08
C SER A 52 23.40 -12.90 5.21
N LYS A 53 23.98 -13.05 6.41
CA LYS A 53 25.02 -14.06 6.73
C LYS A 53 24.46 -15.23 7.53
N MET A 54 23.22 -15.17 7.97
CA MET A 54 22.54 -16.29 8.62
C MET A 54 22.10 -17.32 7.58
N PRO A 55 21.88 -18.60 7.97
CA PRO A 55 21.28 -19.60 7.09
C PRO A 55 20.01 -19.03 6.45
N ALA A 56 19.86 -19.18 5.14
CA ALA A 56 18.74 -18.58 4.40
C ALA A 56 17.38 -19.15 4.80
N ILE A 57 17.34 -20.31 5.48
CA ILE A 57 16.13 -21.07 5.79
C ILE A 57 16.07 -21.37 7.28
N GLY A 58 14.90 -21.17 7.90
CA GLY A 58 14.54 -21.75 9.20
C GLY A 58 15.02 -21.03 10.47
N VAL A 59 15.79 -19.94 10.38
CA VAL A 59 16.36 -19.24 11.57
C VAL A 59 15.29 -18.76 12.57
N PHE A 60 14.09 -18.47 12.07
CA PHE A 60 12.97 -17.99 12.90
C PHE A 60 11.82 -19.01 13.01
N THR A 61 11.91 -20.15 12.34
CA THR A 61 10.75 -21.02 12.14
C THR A 61 10.99 -22.48 12.53
N ASN A 62 12.22 -23.02 12.39
CA ASN A 62 12.51 -24.43 12.67
C ASN A 62 12.21 -24.83 14.12
N ASP A 63 12.53 -23.97 15.10
CA ASP A 63 12.25 -24.26 16.51
C ASP A 63 10.75 -24.38 16.80
N ILE A 64 9.93 -23.56 16.13
CA ILE A 64 8.46 -23.56 16.28
C ILE A 64 7.88 -24.76 15.55
N ARG A 65 8.36 -25.06 14.34
CA ARG A 65 7.95 -26.22 13.58
C ARG A 65 8.19 -27.54 14.32
N ASN A 66 9.33 -27.66 15.01
CA ASN A 66 9.63 -28.83 15.84
C ASN A 66 8.60 -29.04 16.96
N GLU A 67 8.00 -27.98 17.49
CA GLU A 67 6.91 -28.09 18.48
C GLU A 67 5.62 -28.65 17.85
N LEU A 68 5.33 -28.32 16.58
CA LEU A 68 4.21 -28.90 15.83
C LEU A 68 4.45 -30.40 15.58
N ILE A 69 5.63 -30.77 15.04
CA ILE A 69 5.98 -32.14 14.69
C ILE A 69 6.00 -33.05 15.94
N SER A 70 6.44 -32.53 17.09
CA SER A 70 6.47 -33.26 18.36
C SER A 70 5.13 -33.23 19.13
N ASP A 71 4.05 -32.78 18.51
CA ASP A 71 2.72 -32.70 19.09
C ASP A 71 2.65 -31.91 20.41
N LYS A 72 3.48 -30.86 20.54
CA LYS A 72 3.43 -29.93 21.68
C LYS A 72 2.59 -28.71 21.38
N ALA A 73 2.29 -28.43 20.12
CA ALA A 73 1.40 -27.41 19.65
C ALA A 73 0.56 -27.95 18.48
N ASP A 74 -0.61 -27.37 18.24
CA ASP A 74 -1.53 -27.77 17.19
C ASP A 74 -1.39 -26.88 15.96
N ILE A 75 -1.24 -25.56 16.17
CA ILE A 75 -0.97 -24.59 15.12
C ILE A 75 0.15 -23.62 15.50
N ALA A 76 0.87 -23.14 14.50
CA ALA A 76 1.86 -22.09 14.65
C ALA A 76 1.47 -20.84 13.85
N VAL A 77 1.66 -19.66 14.45
CA VAL A 77 1.36 -18.38 13.81
C VAL A 77 2.66 -17.63 13.50
N HIS A 78 2.83 -17.27 12.22
CA HIS A 78 4.00 -16.58 11.72
C HIS A 78 3.64 -15.32 10.94
N SER A 79 4.54 -14.33 10.91
CA SER A 79 4.54 -13.36 9.81
C SER A 79 4.91 -14.11 8.54
N TRP A 80 4.01 -14.25 7.57
CA TRP A 80 4.20 -15.16 6.43
C TRP A 80 5.43 -14.83 5.58
N LYS A 81 5.84 -13.57 5.51
CA LYS A 81 7.05 -13.13 4.81
C LYS A 81 8.36 -13.72 5.38
N ASP A 82 8.34 -14.18 6.63
CA ASP A 82 9.51 -14.73 7.32
C ASP A 82 9.65 -16.25 7.13
N LEU A 83 8.62 -16.90 6.55
CA LEU A 83 8.64 -18.31 6.18
C LEU A 83 9.42 -18.55 4.89
N PRO A 84 10.13 -19.69 4.76
CA PRO A 84 10.77 -20.09 3.51
C PRO A 84 9.73 -20.20 2.39
N VAL A 85 10.15 -20.00 1.14
CA VAL A 85 9.24 -20.10 -0.02
C VAL A 85 8.70 -21.52 -0.18
N GLU A 86 9.50 -22.52 0.11
CA GLU A 86 9.11 -23.92 0.15
C GLU A 86 9.16 -24.39 1.61
N MET A 87 8.05 -24.99 2.05
CA MET A 87 7.98 -25.61 3.37
C MET A 87 8.68 -26.99 3.31
N GLU A 88 9.25 -27.39 4.42
CA GLU A 88 9.80 -28.75 4.54
C GLU A 88 8.68 -29.76 4.82
N ASP A 89 8.92 -31.08 4.61
CA ASP A 89 7.92 -32.12 4.81
C ASP A 89 7.43 -32.23 6.26
N GLY A 90 6.15 -32.57 6.44
CA GLY A 90 5.49 -32.79 7.72
C GLY A 90 4.60 -31.63 8.22
N THR A 91 4.83 -30.41 7.77
CA THR A 91 3.95 -29.26 8.07
C THR A 91 3.75 -28.40 6.83
N ASP A 92 2.64 -27.67 6.77
CA ASP A 92 2.38 -26.69 5.73
C ASP A 92 1.52 -25.53 6.25
N VAL A 93 1.41 -24.44 5.47
CA VAL A 93 0.52 -23.32 5.74
C VAL A 93 -0.86 -23.65 5.18
N PHE A 94 -1.85 -23.84 6.06
CA PHE A 94 -3.21 -24.21 5.67
C PHE A 94 -4.19 -23.05 5.68
N ALA A 95 -3.87 -21.96 6.36
CA ALA A 95 -4.76 -20.79 6.40
C ALA A 95 -4.00 -19.47 6.56
N THR A 96 -4.69 -18.42 6.21
CA THR A 96 -4.39 -17.03 6.54
C THR A 96 -5.69 -16.30 6.88
N ILE A 97 -5.57 -15.19 7.58
CA ILE A 97 -6.72 -14.32 7.88
C ILE A 97 -6.61 -13.00 7.12
N GLU A 98 -7.42 -12.02 7.44
CA GLU A 98 -7.39 -10.69 6.85
C GLU A 98 -5.97 -10.11 6.87
N ARG A 99 -5.53 -9.59 5.73
CA ARG A 99 -4.17 -9.07 5.55
C ARG A 99 -4.06 -7.66 6.13
N GLY A 100 -3.05 -7.41 6.93
CA GLY A 100 -2.67 -6.04 7.31
C GLY A 100 -2.08 -5.26 6.13
N ASP A 101 -1.87 -3.95 6.33
CA ASP A 101 -1.35 -3.07 5.28
C ASP A 101 -0.01 -3.61 4.70
N LEU A 102 0.02 -3.77 3.38
CA LEU A 102 1.17 -4.30 2.66
C LEU A 102 2.34 -3.32 2.63
N ARG A 103 2.06 -2.02 2.79
CA ARG A 103 3.02 -0.94 2.58
C ARG A 103 4.08 -0.91 3.67
N ASP A 104 5.21 -0.32 3.32
CA ASP A 104 6.19 0.11 4.31
C ASP A 104 5.88 1.55 4.77
N ILE A 105 6.33 1.87 5.97
CA ILE A 105 6.33 3.22 6.51
C ILE A 105 7.75 3.67 6.77
N LEU A 106 8.07 4.90 6.37
CA LEU A 106 9.27 5.62 6.76
C LEU A 106 8.92 6.50 7.96
N LEU A 107 9.56 6.26 9.10
CA LEU A 107 9.60 7.17 10.23
C LEU A 107 10.82 8.07 10.07
N PHE A 108 10.66 9.37 10.24
CA PHE A 108 11.73 10.33 9.96
C PHE A 108 11.78 11.41 11.04
N LYS A 109 12.99 11.82 11.44
CA LYS A 109 13.19 12.88 12.43
C LYS A 109 12.78 14.22 11.85
N LYS A 110 11.96 14.98 12.57
CA LYS A 110 11.49 16.30 12.13
C LYS A 110 12.63 17.29 11.87
N GLU A 111 13.65 17.25 12.70
CA GLU A 111 14.85 18.09 12.58
C GLU A 111 15.72 17.76 11.36
N SER A 112 15.49 16.62 10.72
CA SER A 112 16.26 16.18 9.55
C SER A 112 15.57 16.46 8.22
N ILE A 113 14.36 17.07 8.21
CA ILE A 113 13.53 17.26 7.00
C ILE A 113 14.28 18.05 5.91
N ASP A 114 15.10 19.02 6.28
CA ASP A 114 15.82 19.90 5.35
C ASP A 114 17.21 19.41 4.97
N LYS A 115 17.64 18.25 5.49
CA LYS A 115 18.96 17.69 5.20
C LYS A 115 19.08 17.24 3.75
N LYS A 116 20.23 17.55 3.12
CA LYS A 116 20.58 17.09 1.77
C LYS A 116 21.27 15.71 1.73
N ASN A 117 21.87 15.32 2.84
CA ASN A 117 22.51 14.02 3.03
C ASN A 117 21.83 13.35 4.21
N ILE A 118 21.22 12.20 3.97
CA ILE A 118 20.42 11.49 4.97
C ILE A 118 20.86 10.03 5.10
N ASN A 119 20.69 9.49 6.30
CA ASN A 119 20.93 8.08 6.60
C ASN A 119 19.63 7.41 7.07
N ILE A 120 19.23 6.35 6.35
CA ILE A 120 17.99 5.62 6.59
C ILE A 120 18.32 4.22 7.14
N LEU A 121 17.75 3.88 8.28
CA LEU A 121 17.89 2.56 8.89
C LEU A 121 16.98 1.54 8.19
N THR A 122 17.60 0.53 7.58
CA THR A 122 16.91 -0.66 7.06
C THR A 122 17.91 -1.77 6.78
N SER A 123 17.60 -3.02 7.12
CA SER A 123 18.40 -4.20 6.75
C SER A 123 17.78 -4.94 5.54
N SER A 124 16.90 -4.29 4.78
CA SER A 124 16.26 -4.89 3.62
C SER A 124 16.87 -4.39 2.32
N PRO A 125 17.59 -5.24 1.56
CA PRO A 125 18.16 -4.85 0.25
C PRO A 125 17.08 -4.37 -0.73
N ARG A 126 15.88 -4.94 -0.68
CA ARG A 126 14.72 -4.49 -1.47
C ARG A 126 14.36 -3.03 -1.20
N ARG A 127 14.31 -2.65 0.09
CA ARG A 127 13.98 -1.27 0.48
C ARG A 127 15.06 -0.30 0.01
N SER A 128 16.32 -0.62 0.27
CA SER A 128 17.43 0.22 -0.15
C SER A 128 17.43 0.43 -1.66
N GLU A 129 17.23 -0.62 -2.44
CA GLU A 129 17.16 -0.55 -3.91
C GLU A 129 16.02 0.35 -4.39
N ASN A 130 14.79 0.07 -3.96
CA ASN A 130 13.62 0.79 -4.45
C ASN A 130 13.55 2.24 -3.95
N LEU A 131 13.98 2.51 -2.73
CA LEU A 131 13.90 3.84 -2.12
C LEU A 131 15.03 4.78 -2.55
N SER A 132 16.18 4.26 -2.98
CA SER A 132 17.28 5.08 -3.51
C SER A 132 16.86 5.99 -4.67
N ALA A 133 15.96 5.51 -5.52
CA ALA A 133 15.42 6.28 -6.66
C ALA A 133 14.19 7.13 -6.28
N PHE A 134 13.41 6.72 -5.28
CA PHE A 134 12.16 7.40 -4.94
C PHE A 134 12.34 8.56 -3.96
N LEU A 135 13.06 8.36 -2.86
CA LEU A 135 13.18 9.39 -1.81
C LEU A 135 13.77 10.73 -2.28
N PRO A 136 14.75 10.78 -3.21
CA PRO A 136 15.26 12.06 -3.72
C PRO A 136 14.20 12.97 -4.33
N VAL A 137 13.16 12.40 -4.92
CA VAL A 137 12.06 13.15 -5.56
C VAL A 137 10.81 13.25 -4.68
N ALA A 138 10.71 12.41 -3.65
CA ALA A 138 9.56 12.33 -2.75
C ALA A 138 9.68 13.23 -1.52
N MET A 139 10.89 13.65 -1.15
CA MET A 139 11.14 14.47 0.03
C MET A 139 11.26 15.96 -0.31
N PRO A 140 10.78 16.86 0.55
CA PRO A 140 10.83 18.31 0.29
C PRO A 140 12.24 18.87 0.10
N ALA A 141 13.22 18.36 0.86
CA ALA A 141 14.61 18.75 0.70
C ALA A 141 15.27 18.25 -0.58
N GLN A 142 14.68 17.27 -1.27
CA GLN A 142 15.29 16.60 -2.44
C GLN A 142 16.75 16.20 -2.14
N PRO A 143 16.98 15.25 -1.23
CA PRO A 143 18.32 14.90 -0.78
C PRO A 143 19.21 14.40 -1.94
N ASN A 144 20.47 14.83 -1.96
CA ASN A 144 21.44 14.47 -2.97
C ASN A 144 22.09 13.11 -2.70
N LEU A 145 22.18 12.73 -1.41
CA LEU A 145 22.79 11.48 -0.97
C LEU A 145 21.90 10.82 0.07
N ILE A 146 21.57 9.56 -0.20
CA ILE A 146 20.84 8.70 0.74
C ILE A 146 21.68 7.47 1.04
N ASN A 147 22.10 7.36 2.29
CA ASN A 147 22.76 6.17 2.79
C ASN A 147 21.74 5.26 3.47
N PHE A 148 21.98 3.97 3.40
CA PHE A 148 21.19 2.96 4.11
C PHE A 148 22.10 2.20 5.07
N SER A 149 21.68 2.12 6.34
CA SER A 149 22.43 1.43 7.39
C SER A 149 21.58 0.30 8.00
N ASP A 150 22.26 -0.79 8.33
CA ASP A 150 21.59 -1.96 8.93
C ASP A 150 21.03 -1.65 10.32
N VAL A 151 19.86 -2.21 10.60
CA VAL A 151 19.21 -2.15 11.92
C VAL A 151 18.59 -3.49 12.29
N ARG A 152 18.89 -3.96 13.51
CA ARG A 152 18.32 -5.20 14.08
C ARG A 152 17.58 -4.92 15.38
N GLY A 153 16.76 -5.87 15.79
CA GLY A 153 15.92 -5.82 16.97
C GLY A 153 14.43 -5.85 16.64
N ASN A 154 13.59 -5.88 17.68
CA ASN A 154 12.15 -5.74 17.55
C ASN A 154 11.77 -4.29 17.16
N ILE A 155 10.49 -4.01 17.00
CA ILE A 155 9.98 -2.70 16.56
C ILE A 155 10.44 -1.58 17.50
N ALA A 156 10.22 -1.73 18.80
CA ALA A 156 10.60 -0.71 19.79
C ALA A 156 12.11 -0.46 19.79
N THR A 157 12.92 -1.51 19.77
CA THR A 157 14.38 -1.41 19.71
C THR A 157 14.87 -0.66 18.48
N ARG A 158 14.23 -0.88 17.30
CA ARG A 158 14.61 -0.16 16.06
C ARG A 158 14.25 1.31 16.13
N ILE A 159 13.08 1.64 16.70
CA ILE A 159 12.67 3.04 16.91
C ILE A 159 13.61 3.73 17.90
N GLU A 160 13.97 3.08 19.00
CA GLU A 160 14.97 3.58 19.95
C GLU A 160 16.33 3.83 19.28
N LYS A 161 16.79 2.91 18.42
CA LYS A 161 18.02 3.09 17.65
C LYS A 161 17.94 4.29 16.72
N LEU A 162 16.78 4.54 16.07
CA LEU A 162 16.59 5.75 15.29
C LEU A 162 16.79 6.99 16.15
N ILE A 163 16.15 7.08 17.32
CA ILE A 163 16.21 8.26 18.18
C ILE A 163 17.62 8.48 18.75
N ASN A 164 18.29 7.40 19.16
CA ASN A 164 19.57 7.45 19.87
C ASN A 164 20.82 7.40 18.94
N SER A 165 20.65 7.50 17.62
CA SER A 165 21.74 7.51 16.64
C SER A 165 21.69 8.74 15.74
N ASP A 166 22.71 8.93 14.91
CA ASP A 166 22.76 9.99 13.89
C ASP A 166 21.93 9.68 12.65
N ALA A 167 21.22 8.55 12.63
CA ALA A 167 20.30 8.22 11.53
C ALA A 167 19.11 9.18 11.49
N ASP A 168 18.66 9.48 10.28
CA ASP A 168 17.56 10.44 10.03
C ASP A 168 16.20 9.76 9.91
N GLY A 169 16.17 8.50 9.46
CA GLY A 169 14.93 7.77 9.26
C GLY A 169 15.06 6.27 9.47
N LEU A 170 13.91 5.60 9.58
CA LEU A 170 13.76 4.16 9.75
C LEU A 170 12.62 3.65 8.89
N VAL A 171 12.87 2.64 8.06
CA VAL A 171 11.83 1.99 7.25
C VAL A 171 11.42 0.65 7.87
N MET A 172 10.12 0.49 8.10
CA MET A 172 9.55 -0.75 8.63
C MET A 172 8.23 -1.11 7.93
N ALA A 173 7.73 -2.33 8.14
CA ALA A 173 6.42 -2.73 7.65
C ALA A 173 5.32 -2.02 8.46
N LYS A 174 4.39 -1.34 7.79
CA LYS A 174 3.27 -0.64 8.44
C LYS A 174 2.41 -1.58 9.27
N ALA A 175 2.06 -2.77 8.73
CA ALA A 175 1.26 -3.76 9.44
C ALA A 175 1.84 -4.17 10.82
N ALA A 176 3.15 -4.10 11.00
CA ALA A 176 3.75 -4.42 12.31
C ALA A 176 3.49 -3.31 13.34
N LEU A 177 3.53 -2.04 12.90
CA LEU A 177 3.22 -0.89 13.74
C LEU A 177 1.73 -0.82 14.05
N ASP A 178 0.87 -1.03 13.05
CA ASP A 178 -0.59 -1.05 13.22
C ASP A 178 -1.01 -2.07 14.27
N ARG A 179 -0.49 -3.30 14.19
CA ARG A 179 -0.79 -4.37 15.16
C ARG A 179 -0.41 -4.01 16.58
N ILE A 180 0.71 -3.29 16.78
CA ILE A 180 1.10 -2.81 18.11
C ILE A 180 0.10 -1.74 18.61
N PHE A 181 -0.27 -0.80 17.75
CA PHE A 181 -1.20 0.28 18.12
C PHE A 181 -2.63 -0.21 18.39
N GLU A 182 -3.10 -1.20 17.65
CA GLU A 182 -4.43 -1.80 17.82
C GLU A 182 -4.50 -2.80 18.96
N SER A 183 -3.36 -3.36 19.38
CA SER A 183 -3.32 -4.40 20.39
C SER A 183 -3.89 -3.95 21.74
N GLN A 184 -4.73 -4.83 22.31
CA GLN A 184 -5.26 -4.70 23.68
C GLN A 184 -4.51 -5.58 24.68
N LEU A 185 -3.44 -6.27 24.26
CA LEU A 185 -2.64 -7.09 25.17
C LEU A 185 -1.92 -6.23 26.21
N LYS A 186 -2.16 -6.52 27.49
CA LYS A 186 -1.51 -5.81 28.60
C LYS A 186 0.02 -5.84 28.49
N SER A 187 0.59 -6.95 28.02
CA SER A 187 2.04 -7.09 27.82
C SER A 187 2.60 -6.19 26.70
N ALA A 188 1.78 -5.70 25.78
CA ALA A 188 2.17 -4.78 24.72
C ALA A 188 1.91 -3.31 25.06
N ASN A 189 1.17 -3.01 26.13
CA ASN A 189 0.78 -1.63 26.47
C ASN A 189 2.00 -0.73 26.74
N LEU A 190 3.00 -1.22 27.47
CA LEU A 190 4.21 -0.45 27.77
C LEU A 190 4.98 -0.09 26.49
N GLU A 191 5.13 -1.05 25.56
CA GLU A 191 5.77 -0.85 24.26
C GLU A 191 4.97 0.15 23.41
N LYS A 192 3.66 0.02 23.39
CA LYS A 192 2.73 0.91 22.68
C LYS A 192 2.83 2.36 23.16
N GLU A 193 2.77 2.59 24.45
CA GLU A 193 2.85 3.95 25.02
C GLU A 193 4.23 4.59 24.77
N LYS A 194 5.31 3.82 24.91
CA LYS A 194 6.66 4.29 24.58
C LYS A 194 6.81 4.68 23.11
N ILE A 195 6.25 3.88 22.19
CA ILE A 195 6.27 4.19 20.76
C ILE A 195 5.46 5.46 20.49
N LYS A 196 4.28 5.64 21.12
CA LYS A 196 3.46 6.85 20.94
C LYS A 196 4.17 8.11 21.40
N GLU A 197 4.85 8.08 22.54
CA GLU A 197 5.64 9.20 23.04
C GLU A 197 6.71 9.62 22.03
N ILE A 198 7.48 8.65 21.52
CA ILE A 198 8.53 8.89 20.53
C ILE A 198 7.94 9.43 19.22
N PHE A 199 6.75 8.97 18.81
CA PHE A 199 6.09 9.37 17.58
C PHE A 199 5.85 10.88 17.47
N SER A 200 5.71 11.56 18.62
CA SER A 200 5.53 13.03 18.67
C SER A 200 6.71 13.80 18.08
N SER A 201 7.93 13.26 18.17
CA SER A 201 9.17 13.85 17.62
C SER A 201 9.45 13.47 16.17
N LEU A 202 8.67 12.54 15.61
CA LEU A 202 8.84 12.02 14.26
C LEU A 202 7.78 12.58 13.31
N THR A 203 8.10 12.59 12.05
CA THR A 203 7.14 12.59 10.96
C THR A 203 7.20 11.24 10.23
N TRP A 204 6.29 10.99 9.31
CA TRP A 204 6.22 9.71 8.63
C TRP A 204 5.70 9.81 7.20
N MET A 205 6.05 8.82 6.39
CA MET A 205 5.53 8.60 5.04
C MET A 205 5.09 7.15 4.88
N ILE A 206 3.87 6.91 4.41
CA ILE A 206 3.45 5.59 3.95
C ILE A 206 3.90 5.45 2.50
N LEU A 207 4.78 4.50 2.26
CA LEU A 207 5.47 4.35 0.98
C LEU A 207 4.57 3.64 -0.04
N PRO A 208 4.33 4.23 -1.23
CA PRO A 208 3.43 3.67 -2.22
C PRO A 208 3.99 2.39 -2.85
N LEU A 209 3.13 1.41 -3.07
CA LEU A 209 3.53 0.12 -3.64
C LEU A 209 4.09 0.22 -5.05
N SER A 210 3.66 1.20 -5.85
CA SER A 210 4.23 1.44 -7.18
C SER A 210 5.69 1.88 -7.18
N LYS A 211 6.19 2.36 -6.04
CA LYS A 211 7.59 2.80 -5.88
C LYS A 211 8.39 1.86 -4.99
N ASN A 212 7.76 1.28 -3.99
CA ASN A 212 8.37 0.35 -3.05
C ASN A 212 7.41 -0.82 -2.77
N PRO A 213 7.21 -1.74 -3.73
CA PRO A 213 6.38 -2.91 -3.50
C PRO A 213 6.92 -3.72 -2.31
N SER A 214 6.00 -4.34 -1.58
CA SER A 214 6.31 -5.03 -0.33
C SER A 214 7.22 -6.25 -0.53
N ALA A 215 7.76 -6.76 0.57
CA ALA A 215 8.22 -8.15 0.57
C ALA A 215 7.01 -9.06 0.33
N PRO A 216 7.15 -10.15 -0.45
CA PRO A 216 6.07 -11.11 -0.63
C PRO A 216 5.51 -11.59 0.71
N ALA A 217 4.20 -11.65 0.80
CA ALA A 217 3.46 -11.97 2.01
C ALA A 217 3.55 -10.94 3.17
N GLN A 218 4.10 -9.76 2.96
CA GLN A 218 4.10 -8.73 3.99
C GLN A 218 2.66 -8.37 4.39
N GLY A 219 2.41 -8.25 5.69
CA GLY A 219 1.08 -8.01 6.26
C GLY A 219 0.23 -9.26 6.47
N ALA A 220 0.52 -10.38 5.80
CA ALA A 220 -0.20 -11.64 5.98
C ALA A 220 0.36 -12.46 7.16
N LEU A 221 -0.52 -13.21 7.82
CA LEU A 221 -0.18 -14.22 8.83
C LEU A 221 -0.30 -15.60 8.23
N ALA A 222 0.73 -16.40 8.37
CA ALA A 222 0.68 -17.83 8.04
C ALA A 222 0.25 -18.63 9.27
N ILE A 223 -0.73 -19.49 9.09
CA ILE A 223 -1.16 -20.46 10.09
C ILE A 223 -0.71 -21.84 9.61
N GLU A 224 0.36 -22.31 10.26
CA GLU A 224 1.02 -23.58 9.96
C GLU A 224 0.49 -24.67 10.87
N ALA A 225 0.32 -25.89 10.34
CA ALA A 225 -0.10 -27.07 11.08
C ALA A 225 0.58 -28.31 10.51
N ARG A 226 0.45 -29.45 11.20
CA ARG A 226 0.87 -30.76 10.68
C ARG A 226 0.06 -31.13 9.44
N SER A 227 0.72 -31.71 8.44
CA SER A 227 0.11 -32.08 7.17
C SER A 227 -0.86 -33.29 7.28
N ASP A 228 -0.74 -34.10 8.33
CA ASP A 228 -1.57 -35.27 8.61
C ASP A 228 -2.73 -34.99 9.60
N ASP A 229 -2.86 -33.78 10.15
CA ASP A 229 -3.89 -33.43 11.13
C ASP A 229 -5.16 -32.92 10.44
N GLU A 230 -6.05 -33.83 10.07
CA GLU A 230 -7.28 -33.51 9.35
C GLU A 230 -8.28 -32.70 10.19
N GLU A 231 -8.30 -32.84 11.53
CA GLU A 231 -9.17 -32.07 12.41
C GLU A 231 -8.75 -30.59 12.42
N ILE A 232 -7.47 -30.32 12.59
CA ILE A 232 -6.91 -28.96 12.51
C ILE A 232 -7.10 -28.36 11.12
N LYS A 233 -6.81 -29.10 10.06
CA LYS A 233 -6.99 -28.61 8.67
C LYS A 233 -8.43 -28.21 8.38
N SER A 234 -9.40 -28.98 8.89
CA SER A 234 -10.82 -28.65 8.76
C SER A 234 -11.18 -27.35 9.47
N LEU A 235 -10.70 -27.17 10.71
CA LEU A 235 -10.87 -25.91 11.46
C LEU A 235 -10.24 -24.72 10.73
N LEU A 236 -9.01 -24.87 10.24
CA LEU A 236 -8.27 -23.82 9.55
C LEU A 236 -8.94 -23.40 8.25
N LYS A 237 -9.59 -24.31 7.55
CA LYS A 237 -10.35 -24.01 6.33
C LYS A 237 -11.48 -23.03 6.58
N GLU A 238 -12.16 -23.12 7.72
CA GLU A 238 -13.28 -22.21 8.07
C GLU A 238 -12.84 -20.76 8.38
N ILE A 239 -11.60 -20.58 8.87
CA ILE A 239 -11.07 -19.25 9.16
C ILE A 239 -10.26 -18.67 8.01
N ASN A 240 -9.96 -19.48 6.97
CA ASN A 240 -9.09 -19.06 5.87
C ASN A 240 -9.71 -17.96 5.02
N ASN A 241 -8.95 -16.91 4.78
CA ASN A 241 -9.27 -15.90 3.78
C ASN A 241 -8.64 -16.29 2.45
N GLU A 242 -9.46 -16.90 1.59
CA GLU A 242 -9.00 -17.46 0.30
C GLU A 242 -8.40 -16.39 -0.63
N ASP A 243 -8.99 -15.20 -0.71
CA ASP A 243 -8.48 -14.10 -1.53
C ASP A 243 -7.05 -13.69 -1.11
N VAL A 244 -6.82 -13.60 0.20
CA VAL A 244 -5.50 -13.29 0.76
C VAL A 244 -4.53 -14.44 0.50
N PHE A 245 -4.96 -15.68 0.72
CA PHE A 245 -4.14 -16.87 0.51
C PHE A 245 -3.65 -16.97 -0.94
N LEU A 246 -4.54 -16.76 -1.90
CA LEU A 246 -4.21 -16.78 -3.33
C LEU A 246 -3.28 -15.63 -3.73
N SER A 247 -3.54 -14.41 -3.26
CA SER A 247 -2.69 -13.24 -3.54
C SER A 247 -1.27 -13.44 -3.01
N VAL A 248 -1.13 -13.93 -1.77
CA VAL A 248 0.17 -14.21 -1.15
C VAL A 248 0.90 -15.34 -1.86
N SER A 249 0.18 -16.42 -2.21
CA SER A 249 0.75 -17.54 -2.96
C SER A 249 1.30 -17.10 -4.32
N LYS A 250 0.59 -16.18 -5.00
CA LYS A 250 1.04 -15.57 -6.26
C LYS A 250 2.32 -14.74 -6.08
N GLU A 251 2.38 -13.88 -5.05
CA GLU A 251 3.58 -13.11 -4.72
C GLU A 251 4.79 -14.01 -4.49
N ARG A 252 4.63 -15.06 -3.67
CA ARG A 252 5.69 -16.02 -3.33
C ARG A 252 6.16 -16.82 -4.54
N LYS A 253 5.21 -17.27 -5.39
CA LYS A 253 5.52 -17.94 -6.65
C LYS A 253 6.31 -17.06 -7.62
N ILE A 254 6.02 -15.76 -7.66
CA ILE A 254 6.78 -14.79 -8.47
C ILE A 254 8.19 -14.65 -7.92
N LEU A 255 8.36 -14.45 -6.60
CA LEU A 255 9.70 -14.33 -6.00
C LEU A 255 10.55 -15.61 -6.20
N LYS A 256 9.91 -16.79 -6.16
CA LYS A 256 10.60 -18.08 -6.42
C LYS A 256 11.30 -18.10 -7.78
N LYS A 257 10.74 -17.47 -8.82
CA LYS A 257 11.35 -17.38 -10.16
C LYS A 257 12.69 -16.66 -10.17
N TYR A 258 12.95 -15.83 -9.14
CA TYR A 258 14.17 -15.04 -8.99
C TYR A 258 15.07 -15.58 -7.87
N GLY A 259 14.94 -16.86 -7.50
CA GLY A 259 15.79 -17.53 -6.52
C GLY A 259 15.25 -17.53 -5.09
N GLY A 260 14.20 -16.74 -4.78
CA GLY A 260 13.60 -16.70 -3.43
C GLY A 260 14.48 -16.04 -2.37
N GLY A 261 13.94 -15.83 -1.18
CA GLY A 261 14.68 -15.38 0.01
C GLY A 261 14.66 -13.88 0.30
N CYS A 262 14.97 -13.55 1.58
CA CYS A 262 14.89 -12.18 2.10
C CYS A 262 16.04 -11.26 1.65
N HIS A 263 17.07 -11.79 1.01
CA HIS A 263 18.25 -11.08 0.51
C HIS A 263 18.02 -10.45 -0.87
N GLN A 264 16.94 -10.80 -1.54
CA GLN A 264 16.61 -10.28 -2.87
C GLN A 264 16.29 -8.78 -2.83
N LYS A 265 16.74 -8.06 -3.86
CA LYS A 265 16.43 -6.65 -4.10
C LYS A 265 15.07 -6.45 -4.79
N ILE A 266 14.20 -7.44 -4.73
CA ILE A 266 12.94 -7.50 -5.47
C ILE A 266 11.77 -7.39 -4.50
N GLY A 267 10.84 -6.49 -4.81
CA GLY A 267 9.54 -6.37 -4.16
C GLY A 267 8.44 -6.90 -5.07
N VAL A 268 7.48 -7.61 -4.47
CA VAL A 268 6.27 -8.10 -5.14
C VAL A 268 5.09 -7.86 -4.24
N SER A 269 4.07 -7.18 -4.74
CA SER A 269 2.82 -6.98 -4.02
C SER A 269 1.61 -7.23 -4.92
N CYS A 270 0.67 -8.02 -4.42
CA CYS A 270 -0.66 -8.20 -4.97
C CYS A 270 -1.67 -7.48 -4.09
N GLU A 271 -2.17 -6.34 -4.55
CA GLU A 271 -3.17 -5.54 -3.85
C GLU A 271 -4.56 -5.90 -4.35
N SER A 272 -5.40 -6.41 -3.45
CA SER A 272 -6.78 -6.77 -3.77
C SER A 272 -7.67 -5.53 -3.66
N LEU A 273 -8.28 -5.11 -4.76
CA LEU A 273 -9.21 -3.99 -4.85
C LEU A 273 -10.62 -4.49 -5.15
N LYS A 274 -11.63 -3.64 -4.93
CA LYS A 274 -13.02 -3.94 -5.28
C LYS A 274 -13.19 -4.37 -6.74
N MET A 275 -12.46 -3.73 -7.66
CA MET A 275 -12.56 -3.98 -9.10
C MET A 275 -11.66 -5.11 -9.61
N GLY A 276 -10.68 -5.53 -8.84
CA GLY A 276 -9.70 -6.51 -9.28
C GLY A 276 -8.43 -6.52 -8.44
N GLU A 277 -7.36 -7.03 -8.98
CA GLU A 277 -6.07 -7.14 -8.33
C GLU A 277 -5.03 -6.29 -9.08
N VAL A 278 -4.20 -5.59 -8.33
CA VAL A 278 -3.03 -4.89 -8.87
C VAL A 278 -1.77 -5.61 -8.40
N LEU A 279 -1.05 -6.19 -9.36
CA LEU A 279 0.28 -6.75 -9.15
C LEU A 279 1.33 -5.68 -9.41
N THR A 280 2.24 -5.47 -8.45
CA THR A 280 3.43 -4.63 -8.66
C THR A 280 4.68 -5.46 -8.40
N LEU A 281 5.61 -5.43 -9.36
CA LEU A 281 6.92 -6.09 -9.30
C LEU A 281 7.99 -5.05 -9.59
N LYS A 282 8.93 -4.83 -8.66
CA LYS A 282 9.99 -3.84 -8.82
C LYS A 282 11.25 -4.25 -8.09
N GLY A 283 12.39 -3.90 -8.68
CA GLY A 283 13.70 -4.13 -8.08
C GLY A 283 14.77 -4.47 -9.08
N LEU A 284 15.84 -5.09 -8.58
CA LEU A 284 17.00 -5.48 -9.35
C LEU A 284 17.28 -6.98 -9.13
N THR A 285 17.37 -7.74 -10.22
CA THR A 285 17.74 -9.16 -10.17
C THR A 285 19.25 -9.31 -9.92
N GLU A 286 19.69 -10.51 -9.53
CA GLU A 286 21.11 -10.81 -9.37
C GLU A 286 21.92 -10.64 -10.66
N ASN A 287 21.28 -10.83 -11.80
CA ASN A 287 21.89 -10.65 -13.12
C ASN A 287 21.87 -9.18 -13.62
N GLY A 288 21.40 -8.24 -12.78
CA GLY A 288 21.36 -6.80 -13.13
C GLY A 288 20.15 -6.38 -13.97
N GLU A 289 19.15 -7.23 -14.15
CA GLU A 289 17.91 -6.86 -14.83
C GLU A 289 17.05 -5.97 -13.91
N ILE A 290 16.59 -4.82 -14.44
CA ILE A 290 15.69 -3.91 -13.74
C ILE A 290 14.26 -4.37 -13.95
N LEU A 291 13.56 -4.63 -12.86
CA LEU A 291 12.14 -4.96 -12.86
C LEU A 291 11.33 -3.70 -12.49
N ASP A 292 10.34 -3.36 -13.30
CA ASP A 292 9.38 -2.25 -13.02
C ASP A 292 8.06 -2.53 -13.75
N GLN A 293 7.22 -3.37 -13.15
CA GLN A 293 5.95 -3.82 -13.72
C GLN A 293 4.81 -3.48 -12.77
N LYS A 294 3.70 -2.98 -13.31
CA LYS A 294 2.45 -2.79 -12.58
C LYS A 294 1.30 -3.23 -13.48
N GLU A 295 0.59 -4.27 -13.09
CA GLU A 295 -0.46 -4.91 -13.88
C GLU A 295 -1.78 -4.92 -13.12
N PHE A 296 -2.88 -4.67 -13.83
CA PHE A 296 -4.23 -4.78 -13.31
C PHE A 296 -4.93 -6.00 -13.89
N SER A 297 -5.45 -6.84 -13.02
CA SER A 297 -6.28 -8.00 -13.36
C SER A 297 -7.71 -7.78 -12.84
N PRO A 298 -8.70 -7.50 -13.69
CA PRO A 298 -10.07 -7.24 -13.24
C PRO A 298 -10.74 -8.52 -12.75
N ARG A 299 -11.55 -8.42 -11.66
CA ARG A 299 -12.40 -9.52 -11.17
C ARG A 299 -13.60 -9.82 -12.08
N GLN A 300 -14.12 -8.79 -12.73
CA GLN A 300 -15.24 -8.91 -13.66
C GLN A 300 -14.73 -8.85 -15.10
N LYS A 301 -15.35 -9.61 -15.98
CA LYS A 301 -15.14 -9.45 -17.43
C LYS A 301 -15.81 -8.12 -17.84
N PHE A 302 -15.04 -7.07 -17.94
CA PHE A 302 -15.50 -5.87 -18.62
C PHE A 302 -15.69 -6.18 -20.10
N LYS A 303 -16.67 -5.53 -20.72
CA LYS A 303 -16.82 -5.61 -22.16
C LYS A 303 -15.53 -5.11 -22.78
N ASN A 304 -14.78 -5.99 -23.46
CA ASN A 304 -13.53 -5.61 -24.07
C ASN A 304 -13.78 -4.43 -25.01
N GLN A 305 -12.96 -3.40 -24.91
CA GLN A 305 -12.93 -2.37 -25.93
C GLN A 305 -12.68 -3.04 -27.28
N ASN A 306 -13.47 -2.70 -28.29
CA ASN A 306 -13.21 -3.19 -29.64
C ASN A 306 -12.00 -2.46 -30.25
N LEU A 307 -10.80 -2.95 -29.92
CA LEU A 307 -9.55 -2.37 -30.42
C LEU A 307 -9.29 -2.66 -31.92
N LYS A 308 -10.20 -3.35 -32.62
CA LYS A 308 -10.03 -3.67 -34.05
C LYS A 308 -10.54 -2.58 -35.00
N GLU A 309 -11.31 -1.61 -34.50
CA GLU A 309 -11.97 -0.57 -35.31
C GLU A 309 -11.61 0.84 -34.81
N ILE A 310 -10.33 1.07 -34.49
CA ILE A 310 -9.86 2.37 -34.04
C ILE A 310 -9.67 3.29 -35.25
N THR A 311 -10.62 4.17 -35.50
CA THR A 311 -10.47 5.24 -36.52
C THR A 311 -9.85 6.47 -35.91
N SER A 312 -10.29 6.88 -34.73
CA SER A 312 -9.78 8.03 -33.98
C SER A 312 -9.94 7.84 -32.48
N TYR A 313 -9.17 8.55 -31.68
CA TYR A 313 -9.23 8.48 -30.22
C TYR A 313 -9.09 9.85 -29.55
N TYR A 314 -9.62 9.98 -28.35
CA TYR A 314 -9.60 11.22 -27.55
C TYR A 314 -9.34 10.94 -26.09
N PRO A 315 -8.50 11.71 -25.37
CA PRO A 315 -7.63 12.79 -25.91
C PRO A 315 -6.39 12.21 -26.61
N GLU A 316 -5.79 13.01 -27.47
CA GLU A 316 -4.48 12.69 -28.04
C GLU A 316 -3.36 12.95 -27.03
N GLU A 317 -2.17 12.40 -27.30
CA GLU A 317 -1.02 12.57 -26.41
C GLU A 317 -0.63 14.05 -26.28
N GLY A 318 -0.38 14.49 -25.04
CA GLY A 318 -0.02 15.88 -24.76
C GLY A 318 -1.20 16.85 -24.66
N GLU A 319 -2.41 16.41 -24.97
CA GLU A 319 -3.60 17.26 -24.83
C GLU A 319 -4.00 17.41 -23.36
N LYS A 320 -4.01 18.66 -22.89
CA LYS A 320 -4.47 19.01 -21.54
C LYS A 320 -5.92 19.45 -21.63
N SER A 321 -6.70 19.10 -20.60
CA SER A 321 -8.09 19.51 -20.30
C SER A 321 -8.75 20.43 -21.34
N LEU A 322 -9.29 19.86 -22.41
CA LEU A 322 -9.82 20.63 -23.54
C LEU A 322 -11.26 21.09 -23.32
N LEU A 323 -11.97 20.51 -22.34
CA LEU A 323 -13.41 20.73 -22.15
C LEU A 323 -13.73 21.82 -21.11
N PHE A 324 -12.74 22.26 -20.33
CA PHE A 324 -12.93 23.26 -19.30
C PHE A 324 -11.77 24.25 -19.24
N ASN A 325 -12.11 25.52 -19.05
CA ASN A 325 -11.20 26.51 -18.48
C ASN A 325 -11.20 26.38 -16.97
N ARG A 326 -10.13 26.82 -16.35
CA ARG A 326 -9.96 26.80 -14.91
C ARG A 326 -9.84 28.22 -14.41
N ILE A 327 -10.69 28.59 -13.44
CA ILE A 327 -10.66 29.88 -12.75
C ILE A 327 -10.34 29.63 -11.28
N GLU A 328 -9.28 30.23 -10.76
CA GLU A 328 -8.87 30.10 -9.36
C GLU A 328 -9.86 30.83 -8.43
N ILE A 329 -10.12 30.25 -7.25
CA ILE A 329 -10.97 30.81 -6.20
C ILE A 329 -10.04 31.34 -5.10
N SER A 330 -9.87 32.68 -5.04
CA SER A 330 -8.88 33.30 -4.16
C SER A 330 -9.15 33.07 -2.66
N GLU A 331 -10.42 33.03 -2.26
CA GLU A 331 -10.84 32.81 -0.87
C GLU A 331 -10.43 31.43 -0.34
N SER A 332 -10.16 30.49 -1.23
CA SER A 332 -9.75 29.13 -0.87
C SER A 332 -8.40 29.09 -0.16
N VAL A 333 -7.51 30.07 -0.37
CA VAL A 333 -6.21 30.16 0.30
C VAL A 333 -6.42 30.25 1.82
N ASN A 334 -7.24 31.21 2.28
CA ASN A 334 -7.52 31.39 3.70
C ASN A 334 -8.18 30.14 4.32
N ALA A 335 -9.07 29.50 3.56
CA ALA A 335 -9.73 28.27 4.00
C ALA A 335 -8.70 27.14 4.25
N ILE A 336 -7.72 26.97 3.37
CA ILE A 336 -6.67 25.94 3.53
C ILE A 336 -5.71 26.32 4.67
N GLU A 337 -5.26 27.56 4.76
CA GLU A 337 -4.31 28.03 5.78
C GLU A 337 -4.88 27.97 7.21
N SER A 338 -6.20 27.99 7.35
CA SER A 338 -6.88 27.84 8.64
C SER A 338 -6.94 26.39 9.15
N ILE A 339 -6.65 25.38 8.31
CA ILE A 339 -6.75 23.97 8.68
C ILE A 339 -5.58 23.59 9.57
N LYS A 340 -5.87 22.92 10.69
CA LYS A 340 -4.87 22.35 11.62
C LYS A 340 -5.32 20.98 12.11
N ASN A 341 -4.36 20.11 12.41
CA ASN A 341 -4.58 18.76 12.95
C ASN A 341 -5.59 17.94 12.12
N ALA A 342 -5.51 18.01 10.80
CA ALA A 342 -6.46 17.39 9.88
C ALA A 342 -5.74 16.74 8.69
N GLY A 343 -6.47 15.93 7.94
CA GLY A 343 -6.01 15.36 6.69
C GLY A 343 -6.39 16.26 5.50
N ILE A 344 -5.44 16.53 4.62
CA ILE A 344 -5.64 17.29 3.38
C ILE A 344 -5.35 16.36 2.20
N TYR A 345 -6.40 15.93 1.51
CA TYR A 345 -6.30 15.15 0.29
C TYR A 345 -6.19 16.08 -0.93
N VAL A 346 -5.07 16.00 -1.64
CA VAL A 346 -4.80 16.80 -2.83
C VAL A 346 -5.01 15.96 -4.09
N SER A 347 -6.07 16.24 -4.84
CA SER A 347 -6.43 15.49 -6.04
C SER A 347 -5.48 15.70 -7.22
N ARG A 348 -4.88 16.87 -7.33
CA ARG A 348 -3.85 17.23 -8.33
C ARG A 348 -2.96 18.33 -7.76
N ALA A 349 -1.69 18.36 -8.09
CA ALA A 349 -0.77 19.37 -7.57
C ALA A 349 -1.24 20.81 -7.86
N ASN A 350 -1.78 21.04 -9.05
CA ASN A 350 -2.32 22.34 -9.43
C ASN A 350 -3.70 22.64 -8.82
N ALA A 351 -4.28 21.76 -7.99
CA ALA A 351 -5.45 22.10 -7.17
C ALA A 351 -5.05 22.87 -5.91
N LEU A 352 -3.78 22.85 -5.54
CA LEU A 352 -3.29 23.64 -4.44
C LEU A 352 -2.94 25.05 -4.96
N PRO A 353 -3.50 26.13 -4.40
CA PRO A 353 -3.19 27.51 -4.81
C PRO A 353 -1.69 27.80 -4.63
N LYS A 354 -1.15 28.63 -5.53
CA LYS A 354 0.26 29.04 -5.45
C LYS A 354 0.54 29.83 -4.17
N GLY A 355 1.61 29.47 -3.47
CA GLY A 355 2.07 30.16 -2.27
C GLY A 355 1.23 29.89 -1.01
N VAL A 356 0.21 29.04 -1.06
CA VAL A 356 -0.56 28.64 0.12
C VAL A 356 0.35 27.93 1.14
N LYS A 357 0.23 28.31 2.41
CA LYS A 357 0.95 27.72 3.52
C LYS A 357 0.10 26.67 4.20
N ILE A 358 0.57 25.43 4.21
CA ILE A 358 -0.09 24.34 4.94
C ILE A 358 0.57 24.19 6.31
N ASP A 359 -0.24 24.27 7.37
CA ASP A 359 0.24 24.08 8.73
C ASP A 359 0.85 22.66 8.88
N HIS A 360 2.00 22.57 9.52
CA HIS A 360 2.78 21.33 9.69
C HIS A 360 2.10 20.27 10.55
N THR A 361 1.03 20.60 11.26
CA THR A 361 0.21 19.64 11.99
C THR A 361 -0.72 18.84 11.08
N ASN A 362 -0.87 19.27 9.83
CA ASN A 362 -1.73 18.59 8.87
C ASN A 362 -1.02 17.41 8.20
N ILE A 363 -1.81 16.42 7.87
CA ILE A 363 -1.40 15.24 7.10
C ILE A 363 -1.74 15.51 5.63
N ILE A 364 -0.74 15.43 4.75
CA ILE A 364 -0.95 15.62 3.31
C ILE A 364 -0.99 14.28 2.61
N TRP A 365 -2.08 14.02 1.89
CA TRP A 365 -2.28 12.81 1.11
C TRP A 365 -2.56 13.15 -0.35
N THR A 366 -1.95 12.42 -1.28
CA THR A 366 -2.09 12.70 -2.70
C THR A 366 -2.85 11.59 -3.43
N SER A 367 -3.51 11.94 -4.52
CA SER A 367 -4.20 10.97 -5.39
C SER A 367 -3.23 10.01 -6.09
N GLY A 368 -2.02 10.46 -6.39
CA GLY A 368 -1.02 9.67 -7.10
C GLY A 368 0.38 10.28 -6.98
N ILE A 369 1.35 9.55 -7.52
CA ILE A 369 2.78 9.82 -7.37
C ILE A 369 3.20 11.13 -8.04
N GLU A 370 2.68 11.46 -9.22
CA GLU A 370 2.98 12.72 -9.90
C GLU A 370 2.57 13.93 -9.04
N THR A 371 1.42 13.84 -8.38
CA THR A 371 0.96 14.86 -7.43
C THR A 371 1.92 14.97 -6.24
N TRP A 372 2.35 13.82 -5.68
CA TRP A 372 3.34 13.76 -4.60
C TRP A 372 4.63 14.49 -4.99
N GLU A 373 5.27 14.06 -6.07
CA GLU A 373 6.57 14.59 -6.51
C GLU A 373 6.51 16.11 -6.80
N ASN A 374 5.40 16.58 -7.36
CA ASN A 374 5.20 18.00 -7.61
C ASN A 374 5.00 18.82 -6.33
N LEU A 375 4.28 18.30 -5.33
CA LEU A 375 4.11 18.98 -4.05
C LEU A 375 5.38 18.92 -3.20
N ALA A 376 6.14 17.84 -3.25
CA ALA A 376 7.45 17.75 -2.59
C ALA A 376 8.43 18.80 -3.12
N LYS A 377 8.45 19.05 -4.44
CA LYS A 377 9.24 20.15 -5.05
C LYS A 377 8.84 21.54 -4.55
N LEU A 378 7.62 21.70 -4.04
CA LEU A 378 7.16 22.94 -3.41
C LEU A 378 7.51 23.00 -1.91
N GLY A 379 8.28 22.06 -1.39
CA GLY A 379 8.71 22.03 0.01
C GLY A 379 7.72 21.34 0.96
N LEU A 380 6.69 20.64 0.46
CA LEU A 380 5.69 20.00 1.29
C LEU A 380 6.08 18.56 1.64
N TRP A 381 5.94 18.20 2.92
CA TRP A 381 6.07 16.82 3.37
C TRP A 381 4.78 16.05 3.08
N ILE A 382 4.88 14.98 2.29
CA ILE A 382 3.74 14.17 1.90
C ILE A 382 3.71 12.89 2.73
N ASN A 383 2.59 12.63 3.40
CA ASN A 383 2.46 11.48 4.30
C ASN A 383 2.02 10.19 3.58
N GLY A 384 1.44 10.33 2.38
CA GLY A 384 1.04 9.15 1.62
C GLY A 384 0.34 9.48 0.32
N SER A 385 -0.01 8.42 -0.42
CA SER A 385 -0.70 8.50 -1.70
C SER A 385 -1.69 7.37 -1.86
N SER A 386 -2.79 7.64 -2.56
CA SER A 386 -3.71 6.61 -3.05
C SER A 386 -3.15 5.84 -4.27
N ASP A 387 -1.91 6.13 -4.68
CA ASP A 387 -1.19 5.46 -5.78
C ASP A 387 -2.00 5.32 -7.08
N SER A 388 -2.90 6.28 -7.32
CA SER A 388 -3.87 6.31 -8.44
C SER A 388 -4.95 5.21 -8.40
N LEU A 389 -5.14 4.53 -7.27
CA LEU A 389 -6.08 3.42 -7.11
C LEU A 389 -7.46 3.85 -6.56
N GLY A 390 -7.64 5.13 -6.28
CA GLY A 390 -8.90 5.69 -5.79
C GLY A 390 -8.74 6.41 -4.45
N GLU A 391 -9.73 7.24 -4.10
CA GLU A 391 -9.66 8.09 -2.90
C GLU A 391 -9.88 7.33 -1.59
N GLU A 392 -10.40 6.12 -1.64
CA GLU A 392 -10.69 5.27 -0.47
C GLU A 392 -9.43 4.57 0.06
N GLN A 393 -8.33 4.59 -0.70
CA GLN A 393 -7.04 4.00 -0.33
C GLN A 393 -6.23 4.87 0.66
N CYS A 394 -6.92 5.61 1.52
CA CYS A 394 -6.32 6.48 2.53
C CYS A 394 -6.37 5.80 3.90
N GLU A 395 -5.52 4.81 4.13
CA GLU A 395 -5.48 4.02 5.35
C GLU A 395 -4.35 4.47 6.27
N ALA A 396 -4.53 5.63 6.90
CA ALA A 396 -3.66 6.11 7.96
C ALA A 396 -4.38 6.15 9.33
N GLU A 397 -5.65 5.75 9.36
CA GLU A 397 -6.53 5.86 10.54
C GLU A 397 -5.95 5.14 11.77
N ASN A 398 -5.30 3.99 11.57
CA ASN A 398 -4.68 3.22 12.66
C ASN A 398 -3.52 3.96 13.36
N ILE A 399 -2.86 4.88 12.64
CA ILE A 399 -1.76 5.68 13.18
C ILE A 399 -2.29 6.98 13.80
N LEU A 400 -3.32 7.57 13.20
CA LEU A 400 -3.77 8.92 13.49
C LEU A 400 -5.00 8.95 14.40
N GLY A 401 -5.77 7.84 14.48
CA GLY A 401 -7.13 7.88 14.99
C GLY A 401 -8.07 8.66 14.07
N ASP A 402 -9.23 9.03 14.59
CA ASP A 402 -10.21 9.82 13.83
C ASP A 402 -9.72 11.26 13.64
N ILE A 403 -9.40 11.61 12.40
CA ILE A 403 -9.11 12.98 11.98
C ILE A 403 -10.09 13.44 10.91
N LYS A 404 -10.39 14.74 10.91
CA LYS A 404 -11.21 15.33 9.85
C LYS A 404 -10.42 15.40 8.55
N TRP A 405 -11.04 14.99 7.44
CA TRP A 405 -10.42 15.03 6.13
C TRP A 405 -11.05 16.09 5.23
N TYR A 406 -10.19 16.88 4.59
CA TYR A 406 -10.54 17.83 3.55
C TYR A 406 -10.00 17.37 2.20
N LYS A 407 -10.75 17.65 1.13
CA LYS A 407 -10.32 17.38 -0.25
C LYS A 407 -10.18 18.67 -1.00
N VAL A 408 -8.98 18.98 -1.43
CA VAL A 408 -8.68 20.12 -2.30
C VAL A 408 -8.92 19.73 -3.76
N SER A 409 -9.91 20.38 -4.40
CA SER A 409 -10.36 20.02 -5.75
C SER A 409 -11.13 21.20 -6.39
N HIS A 410 -11.92 20.91 -7.43
CA HIS A 410 -12.76 21.86 -8.14
C HIS A 410 -14.21 21.90 -7.62
N ASN A 411 -14.95 22.93 -8.01
CA ASN A 411 -16.36 23.14 -7.62
C ASN A 411 -17.32 22.01 -8.00
N LEU A 412 -17.05 21.28 -9.10
CA LEU A 412 -17.86 20.14 -9.55
C LEU A 412 -17.38 18.79 -8.97
N ALA A 413 -16.51 18.79 -7.96
CA ALA A 413 -16.05 17.58 -7.34
C ALA A 413 -17.16 16.86 -6.56
N THR A 414 -17.26 15.55 -6.73
CA THR A 414 -18.29 14.77 -6.05
C THR A 414 -18.02 14.67 -4.55
N LYS A 415 -19.04 15.00 -3.75
CA LYS A 415 -19.01 14.85 -2.29
C LYS A 415 -18.81 13.36 -1.91
N GLY A 416 -18.07 13.14 -0.85
CA GLY A 416 -17.80 11.85 -0.24
C GLY A 416 -17.61 12.01 1.26
N LYS A 417 -16.81 11.15 1.88
CA LYS A 417 -16.46 11.27 3.31
C LYS A 417 -15.61 12.50 3.64
N LYS A 418 -14.91 13.08 2.63
CA LYS A 418 -14.03 14.24 2.80
C LYS A 418 -14.79 15.53 2.49
N GLU A 419 -14.62 16.56 3.32
CA GLU A 419 -15.16 17.91 3.05
C GLU A 419 -14.40 18.54 1.89
N ILE A 420 -15.11 19.09 0.90
CA ILE A 420 -14.49 19.65 -0.31
C ILE A 420 -14.14 21.13 -0.07
N ILE A 421 -12.89 21.48 -0.34
CA ILE A 421 -12.43 22.85 -0.52
C ILE A 421 -12.24 23.08 -2.00
N SER A 422 -13.15 23.85 -2.60
CA SER A 422 -13.06 24.21 -4.01
C SER A 422 -12.03 25.33 -4.17
N THR A 423 -10.93 25.01 -4.83
CA THR A 423 -9.84 25.99 -5.09
C THR A 423 -9.88 26.56 -6.49
N TYR A 424 -10.69 25.98 -7.35
CA TYR A 424 -10.94 26.49 -8.69
C TYR A 424 -12.30 26.05 -9.22
N GLU A 425 -12.81 26.84 -10.14
CA GLU A 425 -14.00 26.52 -10.92
C GLU A 425 -13.61 25.94 -12.27
N LEU A 426 -14.43 24.99 -12.73
CA LEU A 426 -14.41 24.47 -14.08
C LEU A 426 -15.47 25.20 -14.91
N VAL A 427 -15.03 26.03 -15.84
CA VAL A 427 -15.90 26.75 -16.78
C VAL A 427 -15.91 26.03 -18.11
N GLU A 428 -17.08 25.68 -18.58
CA GLU A 428 -17.30 24.93 -19.81
C GLU A 428 -16.70 25.64 -21.03
N LYS A 429 -16.09 24.88 -21.94
CA LYS A 429 -15.57 25.31 -23.24
C LYS A 429 -16.38 24.69 -24.35
N GLU A 430 -16.29 25.24 -25.54
CA GLU A 430 -16.80 24.60 -26.73
C GLU A 430 -16.18 23.22 -26.93
N ILE A 431 -17.01 22.25 -27.32
CA ILE A 431 -16.56 20.87 -27.53
C ILE A 431 -15.74 20.81 -28.84
N PRO A 432 -14.50 20.31 -28.79
CA PRO A 432 -13.69 20.17 -29.98
C PRO A 432 -14.33 19.22 -31.00
N GLU A 433 -14.29 19.56 -32.28
CA GLU A 433 -14.84 18.73 -33.36
C GLU A 433 -14.26 17.31 -33.36
N LYS A 434 -12.95 17.16 -33.07
CA LYS A 434 -12.27 15.85 -32.97
C LYS A 434 -12.86 14.92 -31.90
N LEU A 435 -13.49 15.46 -30.85
CA LEU A 435 -14.19 14.65 -29.86
C LEU A 435 -15.40 13.96 -30.50
N THR A 436 -16.11 14.64 -31.38
CA THR A 436 -17.28 14.09 -32.08
C THR A 436 -16.90 12.97 -33.05
N LEU A 437 -15.69 13.02 -33.60
CA LEU A 437 -15.18 12.02 -34.53
C LEU A 437 -14.50 10.82 -33.84
N ALA A 438 -14.27 10.90 -32.53
CA ALA A 438 -13.56 9.86 -31.81
C ALA A 438 -14.42 8.61 -31.59
N THR A 439 -13.82 7.45 -31.82
CA THR A 439 -14.44 6.13 -31.54
C THR A 439 -13.99 5.54 -30.22
N HIS A 440 -12.87 6.03 -29.68
CA HIS A 440 -12.25 5.57 -28.44
C HIS A 440 -11.91 6.74 -27.53
N PHE A 441 -12.33 6.65 -26.26
CA PHE A 441 -12.19 7.72 -25.29
C PHE A 441 -11.45 7.26 -24.05
N TYR A 442 -10.57 8.15 -23.53
CA TYR A 442 -10.07 8.03 -22.17
C TYR A 442 -10.47 9.25 -21.35
N TRP A 443 -11.26 9.05 -20.32
CA TRP A 443 -11.79 10.14 -19.49
C TRP A 443 -10.88 10.39 -18.29
N MET A 444 -10.24 11.56 -18.27
CA MET A 444 -9.42 12.01 -17.14
C MET A 444 -10.24 12.40 -15.91
N SER A 445 -11.55 12.62 -16.07
CA SER A 445 -12.50 12.91 -14.99
C SER A 445 -13.92 12.57 -15.41
N ALA A 446 -14.75 12.24 -14.44
CA ALA A 446 -16.18 12.04 -14.66
C ALA A 446 -16.89 13.34 -15.10
N SER A 447 -16.43 14.52 -14.63
CA SER A 447 -16.96 15.81 -15.06
C SER A 447 -16.82 16.01 -16.56
N SER A 448 -15.65 15.66 -17.13
CA SER A 448 -15.42 15.75 -18.58
C SER A 448 -16.32 14.82 -19.37
N PHE A 449 -16.50 13.58 -18.89
CA PHE A 449 -17.44 12.62 -19.50
C PHE A 449 -18.89 13.14 -19.47
N LYS A 450 -19.37 13.58 -18.30
CA LYS A 450 -20.74 14.08 -18.13
C LYS A 450 -21.02 15.28 -19.05
N TYR A 451 -20.07 16.22 -19.13
CA TYR A 451 -20.17 17.38 -20.01
C TYR A 451 -20.20 16.98 -21.48
N ALA A 452 -19.30 16.10 -21.91
CA ALA A 452 -19.25 15.62 -23.28
C ALA A 452 -20.54 14.86 -23.66
N LEU A 453 -21.02 13.96 -22.82
CA LEU A 453 -22.21 13.17 -23.07
C LEU A 453 -23.48 14.04 -23.14
N LYS A 454 -23.58 15.06 -22.26
CA LYS A 454 -24.72 16.03 -22.27
C LYS A 454 -24.82 16.77 -23.61
N ASN A 455 -23.69 17.15 -24.20
CA ASN A 455 -23.66 17.94 -25.43
C ASN A 455 -23.55 17.11 -26.72
N LYS A 456 -23.06 15.86 -26.57
CA LYS A 456 -22.85 14.90 -27.67
C LYS A 456 -23.35 13.50 -27.23
N PRO A 457 -24.66 13.27 -27.16
CA PRO A 457 -25.22 11.99 -26.72
C PRO A 457 -24.78 10.79 -27.54
N GLU A 458 -24.44 11.00 -28.81
CA GLU A 458 -23.99 9.96 -29.74
C GLU A 458 -22.73 9.20 -29.26
N ILE A 459 -21.88 9.83 -28.43
CA ILE A 459 -20.69 9.17 -27.90
C ILE A 459 -21.00 8.03 -26.92
N GLU A 460 -22.23 7.93 -26.39
CA GLU A 460 -22.60 6.88 -25.43
C GLU A 460 -22.27 5.45 -25.90
N ASN A 461 -22.34 5.23 -27.20
CA ASN A 461 -22.09 3.93 -27.80
C ASN A 461 -20.64 3.69 -28.24
N ALA A 462 -19.76 4.64 -28.01
CA ALA A 462 -18.34 4.53 -28.29
C ALA A 462 -17.62 3.60 -27.26
N ASN A 463 -16.31 3.43 -27.45
CA ASN A 463 -15.48 2.68 -26.50
C ASN A 463 -14.91 3.63 -25.44
N HIS A 464 -15.27 3.43 -24.19
CA HIS A 464 -14.87 4.29 -23.08
C HIS A 464 -13.82 3.63 -22.19
N ALA A 465 -12.85 4.43 -21.77
CA ALA A 465 -11.86 4.09 -20.74
C ALA A 465 -11.69 5.23 -19.76
N CYS A 466 -11.21 4.94 -18.57
CA CYS A 466 -10.84 5.95 -17.58
C CYS A 466 -9.85 5.39 -16.55
N GLY A 467 -9.36 6.25 -15.64
CA GLY A 467 -8.64 5.82 -14.46
C GLY A 467 -9.54 5.10 -13.46
N MET A 468 -8.94 4.38 -12.54
CA MET A 468 -9.61 3.66 -11.46
C MET A 468 -10.25 4.61 -10.42
N GLY A 469 -11.06 4.08 -9.51
CA GLY A 469 -11.71 4.81 -8.44
C GLY A 469 -12.93 5.62 -8.89
N LYS A 470 -13.20 6.77 -8.25
CA LYS A 470 -14.44 7.56 -8.44
C LYS A 470 -14.77 7.89 -9.89
N THR A 471 -13.77 8.16 -10.72
CA THR A 471 -14.02 8.42 -12.16
C THR A 471 -14.69 7.24 -12.83
N PHE A 472 -14.19 6.04 -12.55
CA PHE A 472 -14.80 4.79 -13.04
C PHE A 472 -16.19 4.59 -12.47
N ASP A 473 -16.35 4.71 -11.15
CA ASP A 473 -17.65 4.46 -10.48
C ASP A 473 -18.75 5.38 -11.04
N GLU A 474 -18.44 6.68 -11.22
CA GLU A 474 -19.40 7.66 -11.74
C GLU A 474 -19.74 7.44 -13.21
N ILE A 475 -18.75 7.09 -14.05
CA ILE A 475 -19.01 6.82 -15.47
C ILE A 475 -19.77 5.50 -15.61
N ASN A 476 -19.36 4.47 -14.88
CA ASN A 476 -20.03 3.16 -14.92
C ASN A 476 -21.47 3.22 -14.38
N ALA A 477 -21.79 4.13 -13.49
CA ALA A 477 -23.16 4.38 -13.04
C ALA A 477 -24.06 4.94 -14.16
N ILE A 478 -23.48 5.70 -15.12
CA ILE A 478 -24.21 6.31 -16.24
C ILE A 478 -24.30 5.35 -17.42
N ILE A 479 -23.20 4.67 -17.76
CA ILE A 479 -23.09 3.71 -18.88
C ILE A 479 -22.60 2.33 -18.37
N PRO A 480 -23.45 1.56 -17.66
CA PRO A 480 -23.01 0.33 -16.99
C PRO A 480 -22.35 -0.67 -17.95
N GLY A 481 -21.17 -1.12 -17.57
CA GLY A 481 -20.40 -2.12 -18.32
C GLY A 481 -19.80 -1.65 -19.64
N LYS A 482 -19.96 -0.37 -20.03
CA LYS A 482 -19.40 0.20 -21.26
C LYS A 482 -18.06 0.94 -21.06
N VAL A 483 -17.57 1.05 -19.81
CA VAL A 483 -16.30 1.72 -19.49
C VAL A 483 -15.27 0.72 -18.99
N TYR A 484 -14.04 0.83 -19.44
CA TYR A 484 -12.94 -0.04 -19.04
C TYR A 484 -11.92 0.73 -18.17
N PRO A 485 -11.58 0.25 -16.94
CA PRO A 485 -10.61 0.90 -16.07
C PRO A 485 -9.17 0.56 -16.48
N TYR A 486 -8.29 1.57 -16.46
CA TYR A 486 -6.86 1.44 -16.63
C TYR A 486 -6.13 2.06 -15.43
N LEU A 487 -4.93 1.58 -15.12
CA LEU A 487 -4.09 2.17 -14.06
C LEU A 487 -3.64 3.57 -14.43
N LYS A 488 -3.29 3.79 -15.72
CA LYS A 488 -2.82 5.07 -16.25
C LYS A 488 -3.35 5.31 -17.67
N TYR A 489 -3.44 6.57 -18.06
CA TYR A 489 -3.73 6.97 -19.42
C TYR A 489 -2.74 6.36 -20.44
N ARG A 490 -1.46 6.30 -20.07
CA ARG A 490 -0.42 5.75 -20.95
C ARG A 490 -0.65 4.27 -21.26
N ASP A 491 -1.10 3.48 -20.28
CA ASP A 491 -1.38 2.04 -20.48
C ASP A 491 -2.49 1.84 -21.53
N TRP A 492 -3.49 2.72 -21.52
CA TRP A 492 -4.54 2.74 -22.54
C TRP A 492 -3.99 3.20 -23.90
N LEU A 493 -3.21 4.28 -23.93
CA LEU A 493 -2.66 4.84 -25.15
C LEU A 493 -1.73 3.84 -25.86
N ASP A 494 -0.91 3.10 -25.11
CA ASP A 494 -0.01 2.08 -25.65
C ASP A 494 -0.82 0.93 -26.29
N LYS A 495 -1.93 0.51 -25.68
CA LYS A 495 -2.84 -0.47 -26.30
C LYS A 495 -3.51 0.05 -27.57
N ILE A 496 -3.94 1.31 -27.59
CA ILE A 496 -4.49 1.95 -28.78
C ILE A 496 -3.48 1.95 -29.92
N ARG A 497 -2.20 2.26 -29.63
CA ARG A 497 -1.11 2.31 -30.62
C ARG A 497 -0.71 0.93 -31.14
N GLN A 498 -0.72 -0.08 -30.31
CA GLN A 498 -0.42 -1.46 -30.70
C GLN A 498 -1.52 -2.06 -31.59
N ALA A 499 -2.73 -1.55 -31.50
CA ALA A 499 -3.89 -2.05 -32.25
C ALA A 499 -4.14 -1.31 -33.58
N LYS A 500 -3.50 -0.15 -33.80
CA LYS A 500 -3.45 0.56 -35.09
C LYS A 500 -2.35 0.00 -35.99
#